data_a377e3f0b6b06897b2ccc7777bce19b7
#
_entry.id   a377e3f0b6b06897b2ccc7777bce19b7
#
_cell.length_a   1.000
_cell.length_b   1.000
_cell.length_c   1.000
_cell.angle_alpha   90.00
_cell.angle_beta   90.00
_cell.angle_gamma   90.00
#
_symmetry.space_group_name_H-M   'P 1'
#
loop_
_entity.id
_entity.type
_entity.pdbx_description
1 polymer ?
#
loop_
_entity_poly.entity_id
_entity_poly.type
_entity_poly.pdbx_seq_one_letter_code
_entity_poly.pdbx_strand_id
1 'polypeptide(L)'
;VLLIMVGTVFAVGPAGLIVTLCKNSGMSGLLTTTLFWLIIILVYYFIATFISIDAIIGKIYPVFGICLIIMAVGVIFGIFTNPAYTIPEIWANFSNMHPSNTPIWSFMFITVACGAISGFHSTQSPLMARCMKSEKQGHFVFYGAMVCEGVIALIWAAAGCALYTITDGKMAGLAEALAAGQSAAIYDVCAKTMGGVGIALAMIGVVICPVTSGDTAFRSARLTLADWLKIDQDSYANRLKLCIPVLGVGAFLGIGNAMGFINYTVIWRYFSWTNQTLAMIVLWAASMYLFKEKKNYWITAVPATFMSAVSCTYFVLAPECLGKMINTYADGKLVAYNTAVAYPIGIIFAIAMLALFIHATKKHTASQKA
;
A
#
# COMPACT_ATOMS: atom_id res chain seq x y z
N VAL A 1 -7.05 -12.41 0.21
CA VAL A 1 -7.60 -11.16 -0.35
C VAL A 1 -6.48 -10.15 -0.53
N LEU A 2 -5.79 -9.70 0.55
CA LEU A 2 -4.75 -8.67 0.49
C LEU A 2 -3.73 -8.93 -0.63
N LEU A 3 -3.12 -10.11 -0.67
CA LEU A 3 -2.05 -10.43 -1.61
C LEU A 3 -2.48 -10.34 -3.09
N ILE A 4 -3.73 -10.73 -3.39
CA ILE A 4 -4.29 -10.59 -4.73
C ILE A 4 -4.53 -9.10 -5.06
N MET A 5 -5.04 -8.32 -4.11
CA MET A 5 -5.23 -6.89 -4.28
C MET A 5 -3.90 -6.15 -4.50
N VAL A 6 -2.86 -6.48 -3.70
CA VAL A 6 -1.49 -5.96 -3.90
C VAL A 6 -0.99 -6.26 -5.30
N GLY A 7 -1.04 -7.53 -5.72
CA GLY A 7 -0.59 -7.94 -7.05
C GLY A 7 -1.34 -7.21 -8.17
N THR A 8 -2.66 -7.02 -8.02
CA THR A 8 -3.49 -6.30 -8.99
C THR A 8 -3.12 -4.82 -9.07
N VAL A 9 -3.02 -4.14 -7.92
CA VAL A 9 -2.65 -2.71 -7.86
C VAL A 9 -1.26 -2.50 -8.46
N PHE A 10 -0.33 -3.40 -8.16
CA PHE A 10 1.05 -3.34 -8.66
C PHE A 10 1.21 -3.83 -10.11
N ALA A 11 0.16 -4.31 -10.73
CA ALA A 11 0.08 -4.50 -12.18
C ALA A 11 -0.54 -3.30 -12.89
N VAL A 12 -1.67 -2.80 -12.37
CA VAL A 12 -2.45 -1.72 -12.98
C VAL A 12 -1.74 -0.38 -12.88
N GLY A 13 -1.16 -0.05 -11.72
CA GLY A 13 -0.45 1.22 -11.49
C GLY A 13 0.70 1.45 -12.49
N PRO A 14 1.68 0.54 -12.57
CA PRO A 14 2.75 0.61 -13.56
C PRO A 14 2.25 0.67 -15.01
N ALA A 15 1.25 -0.15 -15.37
CA ALA A 15 0.65 -0.09 -16.71
C ALA A 15 0.11 1.30 -17.04
N GLY A 16 -0.60 1.94 -16.09
CA GLY A 16 -1.11 3.31 -16.24
C GLY A 16 0.01 4.35 -16.35
N LEU A 17 1.10 4.20 -15.56
CA LEU A 17 2.24 5.12 -15.64
C LEU A 17 2.97 5.01 -16.99
N ILE A 18 3.20 3.80 -17.50
CA ILE A 18 3.80 3.60 -18.83
C ILE A 18 2.94 4.27 -19.91
N VAL A 19 1.62 4.10 -19.84
CA VAL A 19 0.69 4.77 -20.78
C VAL A 19 0.81 6.29 -20.70
N THR A 20 0.87 6.85 -19.51
CA THR A 20 1.06 8.30 -19.31
C THR A 20 2.35 8.78 -19.97
N LEU A 21 3.44 8.05 -19.77
CA LEU A 21 4.74 8.34 -20.38
C LEU A 21 4.69 8.26 -21.91
N CYS A 22 4.10 7.21 -22.46
CA CYS A 22 3.95 7.06 -23.92
C CYS A 22 3.13 8.21 -24.53
N LYS A 23 2.03 8.59 -23.89
CA LYS A 23 1.20 9.72 -24.34
C LYS A 23 1.97 11.04 -24.30
N ASN A 24 2.67 11.32 -23.22
CA ASN A 24 3.46 12.54 -23.07
C ASN A 24 4.67 12.61 -23.99
N SER A 25 5.15 11.44 -24.48
CA SER A 25 6.19 11.34 -25.51
C SER A 25 5.64 11.39 -26.95
N GLY A 26 4.37 11.69 -27.14
CA GLY A 26 3.75 11.77 -28.47
C GLY A 26 3.47 10.43 -29.16
N MET A 27 3.59 9.31 -28.44
CA MET A 27 3.26 7.99 -28.97
C MET A 27 1.74 7.82 -29.09
N SER A 28 1.32 6.94 -30.01
CA SER A 28 -0.09 6.62 -30.26
C SER A 28 -0.32 5.14 -30.48
N GLY A 29 -1.57 4.72 -30.62
CA GLY A 29 -1.94 3.35 -30.89
C GLY A 29 -1.83 2.42 -29.69
N LEU A 30 -1.36 1.20 -29.89
CA LEU A 30 -1.37 0.12 -28.90
C LEU A 30 -0.56 0.45 -27.63
N LEU A 31 0.55 1.18 -27.78
CA LEU A 31 1.44 1.59 -26.68
C LEU A 31 0.77 2.57 -25.67
N THR A 32 -0.30 3.23 -26.08
CA THR A 32 -1.07 4.14 -25.21
C THR A 32 -2.29 3.47 -24.57
N THR A 33 -2.37 2.15 -24.64
CA THR A 33 -3.48 1.34 -24.09
C THR A 33 -3.05 0.63 -22.83
N THR A 34 -3.74 0.91 -21.70
CA THR A 34 -3.45 0.29 -20.40
C THR A 34 -3.57 -1.23 -20.45
N LEU A 35 -4.55 -1.75 -21.18
CA LEU A 35 -4.76 -3.19 -21.33
C LEU A 35 -3.55 -3.90 -21.94
N PHE A 36 -2.88 -3.30 -22.90
CA PHE A 36 -1.68 -3.86 -23.53
C PHE A 36 -0.54 -4.09 -22.50
N TRP A 37 -0.21 -3.06 -21.75
CA TRP A 37 0.84 -3.16 -20.74
C TRP A 37 0.46 -4.04 -19.56
N LEU A 38 -0.80 -4.03 -19.17
CA LEU A 38 -1.32 -4.91 -18.13
C LEU A 38 -1.19 -6.39 -18.53
N ILE A 39 -1.51 -6.74 -19.77
CA ILE A 39 -1.33 -8.12 -20.27
C ILE A 39 0.15 -8.52 -20.22
N ILE A 40 1.06 -7.65 -20.64
CA ILE A 40 2.51 -7.92 -20.58
C ILE A 40 2.95 -8.20 -19.13
N ILE A 41 2.50 -7.39 -18.16
CA ILE A 41 2.83 -7.57 -16.75
C ILE A 41 2.23 -8.86 -16.20
N LEU A 42 1.00 -9.20 -16.56
CA LEU A 42 0.37 -10.46 -16.13
C LEU A 42 1.04 -11.69 -16.72
N VAL A 43 1.48 -11.63 -17.97
CA VAL A 43 2.29 -12.68 -18.61
C VAL A 43 3.63 -12.83 -17.88
N TYR A 44 4.27 -11.72 -17.53
CA TYR A 44 5.48 -11.75 -16.70
C TYR A 44 5.21 -12.44 -15.35
N TYR A 45 4.13 -12.10 -14.63
CA TYR A 45 3.79 -12.74 -13.36
C TYR A 45 3.55 -14.25 -13.50
N PHE A 46 2.92 -14.66 -14.60
CA PHE A 46 2.74 -16.08 -14.91
C PHE A 46 4.08 -16.79 -15.10
N ILE A 47 4.96 -16.25 -15.93
CA ILE A 47 6.30 -16.81 -16.19
C ILE A 47 7.13 -16.83 -14.90
N ALA A 48 7.11 -15.76 -14.12
CA ALA A 48 7.83 -15.62 -12.86
C ALA A 48 7.42 -16.68 -11.80
N THR A 49 6.22 -17.24 -11.92
CA THR A 49 5.78 -18.35 -11.05
C THR A 49 6.68 -19.59 -11.18
N PHE A 50 7.30 -19.81 -12.32
CA PHE A 50 8.15 -20.98 -12.60
C PHE A 50 9.64 -20.73 -12.37
N ILE A 51 10.06 -19.47 -12.31
CA ILE A 51 11.47 -19.07 -12.18
C ILE A 51 11.75 -18.76 -10.69
N SER A 52 12.93 -19.14 -10.22
CA SER A 52 13.37 -18.79 -8.87
C SER A 52 13.65 -17.28 -8.77
N ILE A 53 13.23 -16.66 -7.66
CA ILE A 53 13.40 -15.22 -7.39
C ILE A 53 14.89 -14.83 -7.55
N ASP A 54 15.80 -15.65 -7.03
CA ASP A 54 17.23 -15.34 -6.96
C ASP A 54 17.90 -15.23 -8.35
N ALA A 55 17.37 -15.92 -9.36
CA ALA A 55 18.01 -16.02 -10.65
C ALA A 55 17.94 -14.73 -11.48
N ILE A 56 16.82 -14.01 -11.42
CA ILE A 56 16.57 -12.79 -12.21
C ILE A 56 16.54 -11.56 -11.31
N ILE A 57 15.73 -11.61 -10.27
CA ILE A 57 15.42 -10.47 -9.43
C ILE A 57 16.64 -10.07 -8.59
N GLY A 58 17.36 -11.01 -7.98
CA GLY A 58 18.46 -10.73 -7.07
C GLY A 58 19.63 -9.92 -7.72
N LYS A 59 19.80 -10.01 -9.04
CA LYS A 59 20.85 -9.26 -9.75
C LYS A 59 20.40 -7.85 -10.18
N ILE A 60 19.12 -7.67 -10.44
CA ILE A 60 18.57 -6.43 -11.03
C ILE A 60 18.04 -5.50 -9.95
N TYR A 61 17.54 -6.03 -8.83
CA TYR A 61 17.00 -5.24 -7.71
C TYR A 61 17.91 -4.14 -7.17
N PRO A 62 19.23 -4.37 -6.97
CA PRO A 62 20.09 -3.31 -6.47
C PRO A 62 20.11 -2.07 -7.37
N VAL A 63 20.05 -2.24 -8.70
CA VAL A 63 20.00 -1.13 -9.66
C VAL A 63 18.73 -0.34 -9.51
N PHE A 64 17.58 -1.02 -9.39
CA PHE A 64 16.29 -0.35 -9.21
C PHE A 64 16.18 0.37 -7.86
N GLY A 65 16.72 -0.23 -6.80
CA GLY A 65 16.79 0.41 -5.49
C GLY A 65 17.64 1.69 -5.52
N ILE A 66 18.79 1.67 -6.20
CA ILE A 66 19.62 2.86 -6.37
C ILE A 66 18.88 3.93 -7.17
N CYS A 67 18.22 3.58 -8.28
CA CYS A 67 17.40 4.54 -9.05
C CYS A 67 16.28 5.16 -8.20
N LEU A 68 15.61 4.36 -7.36
CA LEU A 68 14.57 4.84 -6.46
C LEU A 68 15.13 5.82 -5.41
N ILE A 69 16.31 5.52 -4.84
CA ILE A 69 16.98 6.41 -3.87
C ILE A 69 17.40 7.71 -4.55
N ILE A 70 18.01 7.64 -5.72
CA ILE A 70 18.41 8.84 -6.49
C ILE A 70 17.18 9.70 -6.80
N MET A 71 16.08 9.08 -7.21
CA MET A 71 14.82 9.77 -7.46
C MET A 71 14.29 10.44 -6.19
N ALA A 72 14.28 9.75 -5.05
CA ALA A 72 13.81 10.31 -3.80
C ALA A 72 14.66 11.52 -3.35
N VAL A 73 15.98 11.41 -3.46
CA VAL A 73 16.91 12.54 -3.19
C VAL A 73 16.67 13.69 -4.18
N GLY A 74 16.48 13.39 -5.46
CA GLY A 74 16.20 14.38 -6.48
C GLY A 74 14.88 15.13 -6.26
N VAL A 75 13.84 14.45 -5.83
CA VAL A 75 12.56 15.06 -5.46
C VAL A 75 12.73 16.01 -4.28
N ILE A 76 13.43 15.60 -3.21
CA ILE A 76 13.76 16.49 -2.08
C ILE A 76 14.52 17.72 -2.57
N PHE A 77 15.59 17.51 -3.33
CA PHE A 77 16.40 18.62 -3.84
C PHE A 77 15.56 19.58 -4.68
N GLY A 78 14.72 19.06 -5.57
CA GLY A 78 13.82 19.88 -6.39
C GLY A 78 12.82 20.70 -5.56
N ILE A 79 12.31 20.16 -4.46
CA ILE A 79 11.41 20.90 -3.56
C ILE A 79 12.16 22.04 -2.86
N PHE A 80 13.35 21.78 -2.31
CA PHE A 80 14.09 22.80 -1.54
C PHE A 80 14.79 23.85 -2.40
N THR A 81 15.10 23.55 -3.66
CA THR A 81 15.77 24.52 -4.56
C THR A 81 14.81 25.42 -5.31
N ASN A 82 13.53 25.06 -5.40
CA ASN A 82 12.54 25.90 -6.09
C ASN A 82 11.69 26.70 -5.08
N PRO A 83 11.83 28.03 -5.04
CA PRO A 83 11.08 28.87 -4.10
C PRO A 83 9.55 28.80 -4.26
N ALA A 84 9.06 28.32 -5.41
CA ALA A 84 7.63 28.15 -5.64
C ALA A 84 7.03 26.95 -4.88
N TYR A 85 7.87 26.03 -4.41
CA TYR A 85 7.43 24.84 -3.69
C TYR A 85 7.64 25.04 -2.19
N THR A 86 6.55 25.24 -1.47
CA THR A 86 6.56 25.43 -0.02
C THR A 86 5.71 24.38 0.65
N ILE A 87 6.30 23.68 1.63
CA ILE A 87 5.54 22.75 2.47
C ILE A 87 4.70 23.61 3.44
N PRO A 88 3.36 23.50 3.42
CA PRO A 88 2.51 24.30 4.29
C PRO A 88 2.75 24.01 5.78
N GLU A 89 2.79 25.05 6.60
CA GLU A 89 2.91 24.92 8.05
C GLU A 89 1.64 24.31 8.64
N ILE A 90 1.78 23.25 9.41
CA ILE A 90 0.65 22.52 10.01
C ILE A 90 -0.20 23.43 10.92
N TRP A 91 0.45 24.34 11.65
CA TRP A 91 -0.22 25.21 12.60
C TRP A 91 -1.20 26.21 11.96
N ALA A 92 -0.90 26.62 10.73
CA ALA A 92 -1.76 27.50 9.95
C ALA A 92 -2.83 26.73 9.17
N ASN A 93 -2.67 25.43 8.99
CA ASN A 93 -3.44 24.63 8.05
C ASN A 93 -4.02 23.37 8.69
N PHE A 94 -4.33 23.41 10.00
CA PHE A 94 -4.89 22.30 10.76
C PHE A 94 -6.39 22.12 10.48
N SER A 95 -6.73 21.90 9.21
CA SER A 95 -8.10 21.73 8.74
C SER A 95 -8.17 20.64 7.67
N ASN A 96 -9.39 20.17 7.37
CA ASN A 96 -9.60 19.20 6.30
C ASN A 96 -9.58 19.91 4.94
N MET A 97 -8.48 19.76 4.19
CA MET A 97 -8.29 20.34 2.85
C MET A 97 -8.67 19.40 1.71
N HIS A 98 -9.20 18.22 2.03
CA HIS A 98 -9.60 17.26 0.99
C HIS A 98 -10.74 17.84 0.14
N PRO A 99 -10.65 17.84 -1.22
CA PRO A 99 -11.63 18.47 -2.10
C PRO A 99 -13.07 17.97 -1.89
N SER A 100 -13.23 16.69 -1.54
CA SER A 100 -14.52 16.04 -1.27
C SER A 100 -14.88 15.96 0.21
N ASN A 101 -14.23 16.76 1.08
CA ASN A 101 -14.42 16.72 2.53
C ASN A 101 -14.35 15.31 3.15
N THR A 102 -13.54 14.43 2.57
CA THR A 102 -13.32 13.08 3.13
C THR A 102 -12.73 13.19 4.53
N PRO A 103 -13.30 12.50 5.54
CA PRO A 103 -12.82 12.61 6.92
C PRO A 103 -11.34 12.23 7.06
N ILE A 104 -10.57 13.03 7.79
CA ILE A 104 -9.16 12.76 8.05
C ILE A 104 -9.01 11.46 8.84
N TRP A 105 -9.81 11.33 9.92
CA TRP A 105 -9.78 10.12 10.73
C TRP A 105 -10.27 8.92 9.94
N SER A 106 -9.55 7.86 10.05
CA SER A 106 -9.54 6.60 9.34
C SER A 106 -9.05 6.66 7.89
N PHE A 107 -9.54 7.56 7.03
CA PHE A 107 -9.16 7.57 5.60
C PHE A 107 -7.69 7.92 5.37
N MET A 108 -7.18 8.95 6.04
CA MET A 108 -5.76 9.30 5.96
C MET A 108 -4.89 8.18 6.53
N PHE A 109 -5.26 7.62 7.68
CA PHE A 109 -4.47 6.58 8.34
C PHE A 109 -4.47 5.24 7.61
N ILE A 110 -5.50 4.93 6.82
CA ILE A 110 -5.49 3.77 5.93
C ILE A 110 -4.43 3.92 4.82
N THR A 111 -4.24 5.11 4.29
CA THR A 111 -3.26 5.37 3.21
C THR A 111 -1.86 5.61 3.73
N VAL A 112 -1.70 6.50 4.72
CA VAL A 112 -0.40 6.86 5.31
C VAL A 112 0.25 5.69 6.03
N ALA A 113 -0.53 4.87 6.73
CA ALA A 113 0.00 3.75 7.49
C ALA A 113 0.71 2.69 6.63
N CYS A 114 0.48 2.65 5.31
CA CYS A 114 1.20 1.71 4.44
C CYS A 114 2.73 1.92 4.48
N GLY A 115 3.20 3.17 4.57
CA GLY A 115 4.62 3.49 4.70
C GLY A 115 5.17 3.43 6.14
N ALA A 116 4.29 3.35 7.15
CA ALA A 116 4.68 3.28 8.57
C ALA A 116 4.43 1.90 9.17
N ILE A 117 3.26 1.32 8.92
CA ILE A 117 2.82 0.01 9.43
C ILE A 117 2.09 -0.70 8.29
N SER A 118 2.66 -1.76 7.73
CA SER A 118 2.08 -2.47 6.60
C SER A 118 1.88 -3.96 6.90
N GLY A 119 0.66 -4.44 6.69
CA GLY A 119 0.34 -5.86 6.79
C GLY A 119 1.02 -6.68 5.68
N PHE A 120 1.34 -6.06 4.55
CA PHE A 120 2.10 -6.72 3.48
C PHE A 120 3.48 -7.16 3.95
N HIS A 121 4.15 -6.40 4.82
CA HIS A 121 5.44 -6.78 5.41
C HIS A 121 5.37 -8.11 6.14
N SER A 122 4.28 -8.38 6.85
CA SER A 122 4.11 -9.65 7.56
C SER A 122 4.01 -10.86 6.62
N THR A 123 3.55 -10.65 5.41
CA THR A 123 3.48 -11.71 4.38
C THR A 123 4.82 -11.93 3.68
N GLN A 124 5.69 -10.90 3.65
CA GLN A 124 7.01 -10.97 3.01
C GLN A 124 8.11 -11.38 3.99
N SER A 125 7.98 -11.04 5.27
CA SER A 125 8.98 -11.35 6.30
C SER A 125 9.40 -12.83 6.36
N PRO A 126 8.49 -13.82 6.28
CA PRO A 126 8.88 -15.22 6.26
C PRO A 126 9.71 -15.62 5.02
N LEU A 127 9.43 -15.00 3.87
CA LEU A 127 10.20 -15.23 2.65
C LEU A 127 11.62 -14.64 2.78
N MET A 128 11.72 -13.42 3.29
CA MET A 128 13.01 -12.76 3.53
C MET A 128 13.83 -13.48 4.57
N ALA A 129 13.22 -13.97 5.66
CA ALA A 129 13.90 -14.74 6.69
C ALA A 129 14.59 -16.00 6.12
N ARG A 130 13.96 -16.67 5.15
CA ARG A 130 14.53 -17.84 4.46
C ARG A 130 15.71 -17.50 3.56
N CYS A 131 15.81 -16.26 3.07
CA CYS A 131 16.88 -15.80 2.21
C CYS A 131 18.08 -15.23 2.98
N MET A 132 17.96 -14.97 4.29
CA MET A 132 19.04 -14.45 5.10
C MET A 132 20.13 -15.48 5.33
N LYS A 133 21.39 -15.05 5.22
CA LYS A 133 22.57 -15.90 5.47
C LYS A 133 22.96 -15.93 6.96
N SER A 134 22.53 -14.94 7.74
CA SER A 134 22.88 -14.80 9.16
C SER A 134 21.81 -14.00 9.90
N GLU A 135 21.44 -14.41 11.13
CA GLU A 135 20.54 -13.66 12.02
C GLU A 135 21.03 -12.25 12.35
N LYS A 136 22.35 -12.01 12.31
CA LYS A 136 22.94 -10.68 12.52
C LYS A 136 22.44 -9.65 11.51
N GLN A 137 22.02 -10.09 10.32
CA GLN A 137 21.44 -9.23 9.28
C GLN A 137 19.99 -8.84 9.54
N GLY A 138 19.31 -9.52 10.47
CA GLY A 138 17.88 -9.34 10.72
C GLY A 138 17.49 -7.90 11.04
N HIS A 139 18.24 -7.23 11.92
CA HIS A 139 17.99 -5.83 12.26
C HIS A 139 18.08 -4.91 11.02
N PHE A 140 19.09 -5.08 10.21
CA PHE A 140 19.27 -4.28 8.99
C PHE A 140 18.17 -4.60 7.95
N VAL A 141 17.89 -5.89 7.72
CA VAL A 141 16.94 -6.33 6.69
C VAL A 141 15.51 -5.95 7.06
N PHE A 142 15.07 -6.17 8.30
CA PHE A 142 13.68 -5.91 8.68
C PHE A 142 13.45 -4.48 9.17
N TYR A 143 14.23 -4.02 10.15
CA TYR A 143 14.08 -2.68 10.69
C TYR A 143 14.64 -1.60 9.76
N GLY A 144 15.83 -1.80 9.21
CA GLY A 144 16.45 -0.83 8.29
C GLY A 144 15.63 -0.61 7.04
N ALA A 145 15.06 -1.67 6.44
CA ALA A 145 14.17 -1.55 5.29
C ALA A 145 12.91 -0.74 5.61
N MET A 146 12.29 -0.98 6.79
CA MET A 146 11.10 -0.24 7.22
C MET A 146 11.38 1.26 7.43
N VAL A 147 12.53 1.59 8.02
CA VAL A 147 12.93 3.00 8.18
C VAL A 147 13.15 3.66 6.82
N CYS A 148 13.82 2.97 5.89
CA CYS A 148 14.03 3.48 4.54
C CYS A 148 12.70 3.71 3.80
N GLU A 149 11.78 2.76 3.88
CA GLU A 149 10.44 2.89 3.30
C GLU A 149 9.68 4.08 3.88
N GLY A 150 9.70 4.23 5.20
CA GLY A 150 9.06 5.35 5.89
C GLY A 150 9.62 6.71 5.45
N VAL A 151 10.93 6.82 5.30
CA VAL A 151 11.58 8.04 4.80
C VAL A 151 11.15 8.35 3.36
N ILE A 152 11.13 7.35 2.48
CA ILE A 152 10.68 7.54 1.09
C ILE A 152 9.20 7.93 1.06
N ALA A 153 8.36 7.32 1.89
CA ALA A 153 6.94 7.70 1.99
C ALA A 153 6.75 9.15 2.44
N LEU A 154 7.55 9.62 3.42
CA LEU A 154 7.54 11.02 3.86
C LEU A 154 7.99 11.98 2.76
N ILE A 155 8.95 11.61 1.92
CA ILE A 155 9.38 12.41 0.77
C ILE A 155 8.23 12.61 -0.21
N TRP A 156 7.51 11.54 -0.54
CA TRP A 156 6.33 11.62 -1.41
C TRP A 156 5.18 12.43 -0.80
N ALA A 157 4.96 12.30 0.51
CA ALA A 157 3.99 13.12 1.22
C ALA A 157 4.37 14.61 1.18
N ALA A 158 5.65 14.94 1.42
CA ALA A 158 6.17 16.30 1.32
C ALA A 158 6.01 16.85 -0.10
N ALA A 159 6.30 16.07 -1.13
CA ALA A 159 6.10 16.45 -2.52
C ALA A 159 4.63 16.76 -2.82
N GLY A 160 3.71 15.91 -2.36
CA GLY A 160 2.27 16.13 -2.50
C GLY A 160 1.80 17.41 -1.80
N CYS A 161 2.38 17.75 -0.67
CA CYS A 161 2.07 19.01 0.03
C CYS A 161 2.71 20.23 -0.61
N ALA A 162 3.93 20.12 -1.14
CA ALA A 162 4.69 21.25 -1.64
C ALA A 162 4.29 21.70 -3.05
N LEU A 163 3.87 20.77 -3.91
CA LEU A 163 3.55 21.05 -5.30
C LEU A 163 2.16 21.64 -5.53
N TYR A 164 1.28 21.56 -4.54
CA TYR A 164 -0.07 22.07 -4.61
C TYR A 164 -0.25 23.20 -3.59
N THR A 165 -0.35 24.45 -4.07
CA THR A 165 -0.48 25.62 -3.21
C THR A 165 -1.86 25.71 -2.59
N ILE A 166 -1.93 26.27 -1.38
CA ILE A 166 -3.21 26.51 -0.71
C ILE A 166 -3.79 27.83 -1.19
N THR A 167 -4.98 27.78 -1.78
CA THR A 167 -5.76 28.95 -2.22
C THR A 167 -7.17 28.80 -1.66
N ASP A 168 -7.67 29.82 -0.96
CA ASP A 168 -9.01 29.84 -0.34
C ASP A 168 -9.29 28.62 0.54
N GLY A 169 -8.29 28.16 1.32
CA GLY A 169 -8.41 27.01 2.23
C GLY A 169 -8.47 25.65 1.55
N LYS A 170 -8.16 25.56 0.25
CA LYS A 170 -8.06 24.32 -0.53
C LYS A 170 -6.74 24.25 -1.28
N MET A 171 -6.27 23.03 -1.54
CA MET A 171 -5.06 22.81 -2.36
C MET A 171 -5.42 22.97 -3.85
N ALA A 172 -4.96 24.06 -4.46
CA ALA A 172 -5.18 24.34 -5.87
C ALA A 172 -4.47 23.28 -6.74
N GLY A 173 -5.16 22.80 -7.79
CA GLY A 173 -4.64 21.77 -8.69
C GLY A 173 -4.71 20.33 -8.15
N LEU A 174 -5.00 20.14 -6.87
CA LEU A 174 -5.08 18.78 -6.29
C LEU A 174 -6.29 17.99 -6.83
N ALA A 175 -7.42 18.65 -7.01
CA ALA A 175 -8.63 18.00 -7.54
C ALA A 175 -8.40 17.50 -8.97
N GLU A 176 -7.74 18.29 -9.81
CA GLU A 176 -7.37 17.96 -11.19
C GLU A 176 -6.35 16.80 -11.21
N ALA A 177 -5.34 16.86 -10.35
CA ALA A 177 -4.33 15.80 -10.24
C ALA A 177 -4.96 14.46 -9.80
N LEU A 178 -5.89 14.49 -8.84
CA LEU A 178 -6.63 13.31 -8.40
C LEU A 178 -7.57 12.79 -9.50
N ALA A 179 -8.20 13.67 -10.27
CA ALA A 179 -9.04 13.28 -11.41
C ALA A 179 -8.23 12.66 -12.55
N ALA A 180 -7.01 13.17 -12.81
CA ALA A 180 -6.08 12.60 -13.79
C ALA A 180 -5.49 11.24 -13.35
N GLY A 181 -5.57 10.92 -12.05
CA GLY A 181 -5.15 9.66 -11.47
C GLY A 181 -3.71 9.66 -10.96
N GLN A 182 -3.38 8.63 -10.19
CA GLN A 182 -2.11 8.49 -9.46
C GLN A 182 -0.88 8.50 -10.38
N SER A 183 -0.96 7.84 -11.53
CA SER A 183 0.13 7.78 -12.49
C SER A 183 0.48 9.16 -13.05
N ALA A 184 -0.53 10.00 -13.30
CA ALA A 184 -0.32 11.37 -13.73
C ALA A 184 0.29 12.24 -12.63
N ALA A 185 -0.14 12.07 -11.38
CA ALA A 185 0.43 12.79 -10.24
C ALA A 185 1.91 12.43 -10.01
N ILE A 186 2.27 11.15 -10.09
CA ILE A 186 3.67 10.70 -9.98
C ILE A 186 4.53 11.32 -11.10
N TYR A 187 4.03 11.25 -12.33
CA TYR A 187 4.71 11.87 -13.47
C TYR A 187 4.94 13.37 -13.26
N ASP A 188 3.90 14.08 -12.82
CA ASP A 188 3.94 15.52 -12.60
C ASP A 188 4.95 15.91 -11.50
N VAL A 189 4.97 15.19 -10.39
CA VAL A 189 5.96 15.37 -9.32
C VAL A 189 7.38 15.21 -9.86
N CYS A 190 7.68 14.10 -10.55
CA CYS A 190 9.01 13.83 -11.08
C CYS A 190 9.43 14.86 -12.16
N ALA A 191 8.51 15.24 -13.04
CA ALA A 191 8.76 16.21 -14.09
C ALA A 191 9.04 17.62 -13.54
N LYS A 192 8.26 18.06 -12.56
CA LYS A 192 8.39 19.37 -11.93
C LYS A 192 9.62 19.50 -11.04
N THR A 193 10.02 18.44 -10.35
CA THR A 193 11.16 18.47 -9.42
C THR A 193 12.51 18.21 -10.10
N MET A 194 12.56 17.35 -11.12
CA MET A 194 13.81 16.89 -11.72
C MET A 194 13.82 16.97 -13.25
N GLY A 195 12.75 17.44 -13.89
CA GLY A 195 12.67 17.50 -15.36
C GLY A 195 12.80 16.12 -16.04
N GLY A 196 13.46 16.08 -17.19
CA GLY A 196 13.61 14.84 -17.99
C GLY A 196 14.32 13.70 -17.26
N VAL A 197 15.30 14.02 -16.41
CA VAL A 197 16.01 13.01 -15.58
C VAL A 197 15.04 12.38 -14.59
N GLY A 198 14.16 13.18 -13.96
CA GLY A 198 13.14 12.68 -13.07
C GLY A 198 12.15 11.73 -13.73
N ILE A 199 11.75 12.06 -14.96
CA ILE A 199 10.86 11.19 -15.75
C ILE A 199 11.56 9.83 -16.05
N ALA A 200 12.84 9.85 -16.45
CA ALA A 200 13.58 8.61 -16.72
C ALA A 200 13.75 7.75 -15.46
N LEU A 201 14.06 8.37 -14.32
CA LEU A 201 14.17 7.67 -13.03
C LEU A 201 12.81 7.13 -12.53
N ALA A 202 11.72 7.88 -12.77
CA ALA A 202 10.37 7.42 -12.46
C ALA A 202 10.02 6.17 -13.28
N MET A 203 10.40 6.10 -14.56
CA MET A 203 10.23 4.90 -15.38
C MET A 203 10.89 3.68 -14.76
N ILE A 204 12.14 3.81 -14.36
CA ILE A 204 12.91 2.69 -13.83
C ILE A 204 12.46 2.35 -12.41
N GLY A 205 12.40 3.32 -11.51
CA GLY A 205 12.10 3.11 -10.09
C GLY A 205 10.63 2.81 -9.83
N VAL A 206 9.74 3.68 -10.28
CA VAL A 206 8.30 3.62 -9.93
C VAL A 206 7.51 2.64 -10.79
N VAL A 207 7.99 2.29 -11.99
CA VAL A 207 7.34 1.24 -12.81
C VAL A 207 7.82 -0.14 -12.40
N ILE A 208 9.13 -0.36 -12.34
CA ILE A 208 9.68 -1.71 -12.19
C ILE A 208 9.55 -2.21 -10.75
N CYS A 209 9.75 -1.35 -9.75
CA CYS A 209 9.68 -1.73 -8.34
C CYS A 209 8.32 -2.34 -7.95
N PRO A 210 7.16 -1.72 -8.26
CA PRO A 210 5.87 -2.35 -8.01
C PRO A 210 5.62 -3.62 -8.80
N VAL A 211 6.08 -3.70 -10.06
CA VAL A 211 5.93 -4.92 -10.88
C VAL A 211 6.61 -6.11 -10.20
N THR A 212 7.82 -5.93 -9.69
CA THR A 212 8.53 -6.99 -8.97
C THR A 212 7.88 -7.32 -7.62
N SER A 213 7.35 -6.33 -6.91
CA SER A 213 6.59 -6.53 -5.67
C SER A 213 5.26 -7.26 -5.90
N GLY A 214 4.60 -7.01 -7.04
CA GLY A 214 3.39 -7.73 -7.44
C GLY A 214 3.64 -9.22 -7.71
N ASP A 215 4.77 -9.58 -8.33
CA ASP A 215 5.19 -10.98 -8.47
C ASP A 215 5.31 -11.65 -7.09
N THR A 216 6.02 -11.02 -6.15
CA THR A 216 6.18 -11.61 -4.81
C THR A 216 4.85 -11.70 -4.06
N ALA A 217 3.91 -10.78 -4.28
CA ALA A 217 2.58 -10.84 -3.69
C ALA A 217 1.77 -12.04 -4.20
N PHE A 218 1.71 -12.27 -5.52
CA PHE A 218 1.03 -13.44 -6.08
C PHE A 218 1.69 -14.75 -5.68
N ARG A 219 3.02 -14.77 -5.60
CA ARG A 219 3.80 -15.92 -5.11
C ARG A 219 3.48 -16.23 -3.66
N SER A 220 3.43 -15.21 -2.78
CA SER A 220 3.04 -15.36 -1.38
C SER A 220 1.60 -15.85 -1.25
N ALA A 221 0.66 -15.35 -2.07
CA ALA A 221 -0.72 -15.81 -2.11
C ALA A 221 -0.79 -17.31 -2.44
N ARG A 222 -0.06 -17.74 -3.47
CA ARG A 222 0.01 -19.13 -3.89
C ARG A 222 0.59 -20.01 -2.78
N LEU A 223 1.71 -19.61 -2.17
CA LEU A 223 2.36 -20.38 -1.10
C LEU A 223 1.47 -20.47 0.14
N THR A 224 0.82 -19.39 0.56
CA THR A 224 -0.13 -19.39 1.68
C THR A 224 -1.30 -20.33 1.44
N LEU A 225 -1.85 -20.36 0.22
CA LEU A 225 -2.91 -21.28 -0.16
C LEU A 225 -2.41 -22.73 -0.21
N ALA A 226 -1.18 -22.95 -0.69
CA ALA A 226 -0.55 -24.25 -0.72
C ALA A 226 -0.39 -24.85 0.69
N ASP A 227 0.11 -24.04 1.63
CA ASP A 227 0.27 -24.44 3.04
C ASP A 227 -1.09 -24.76 3.67
N TRP A 228 -2.10 -23.93 3.42
CA TRP A 228 -3.43 -24.12 3.98
C TRP A 228 -4.14 -25.36 3.41
N LEU A 229 -4.02 -25.58 2.08
CA LEU A 229 -4.60 -26.74 1.40
C LEU A 229 -3.71 -27.98 1.45
N LYS A 230 -2.51 -27.88 2.03
CA LYS A 230 -1.49 -28.96 2.11
C LYS A 230 -1.12 -29.50 0.72
N ILE A 231 -1.02 -28.65 -0.27
CA ILE A 231 -0.63 -28.98 -1.63
C ILE A 231 0.86 -28.77 -1.79
N ASP A 232 1.58 -29.83 -2.09
CA ASP A 232 3.01 -29.78 -2.38
C ASP A 232 3.32 -28.89 -3.61
N GLN A 233 4.36 -28.07 -3.52
CA GLN A 233 4.74 -27.08 -4.52
C GLN A 233 5.98 -27.48 -5.34
N ASP A 234 6.50 -28.69 -5.19
CA ASP A 234 7.64 -29.18 -5.97
C ASP A 234 7.21 -29.49 -7.42
N SER A 235 5.98 -29.98 -7.59
CA SER A 235 5.42 -30.25 -8.90
C SER A 235 4.92 -28.98 -9.62
N TYR A 236 5.29 -28.82 -10.89
CA TYR A 236 4.79 -27.75 -11.78
C TYR A 236 3.26 -27.77 -11.91
N ALA A 237 2.65 -28.96 -11.96
CA ALA A 237 1.20 -29.09 -12.06
C ALA A 237 0.50 -28.52 -10.83
N ASN A 238 1.02 -28.75 -9.64
CA ASN A 238 0.47 -28.22 -8.40
C ASN A 238 0.67 -26.71 -8.28
N ARG A 239 1.80 -26.18 -8.78
CA ARG A 239 2.01 -24.73 -8.90
C ARG A 239 0.97 -24.09 -9.80
N LEU A 240 0.67 -24.70 -10.97
CA LEU A 240 -0.34 -24.20 -11.91
C LEU A 240 -1.74 -24.23 -11.31
N LYS A 241 -2.13 -25.29 -10.61
CA LYS A 241 -3.47 -25.42 -9.99
C LYS A 241 -3.79 -24.25 -9.06
N LEU A 242 -2.80 -23.71 -8.35
CA LEU A 242 -2.97 -22.57 -7.46
C LEU A 242 -2.67 -21.22 -8.13
N CYS A 243 -1.72 -21.19 -9.07
CA CYS A 243 -1.34 -19.98 -9.77
C CYS A 243 -2.48 -19.46 -10.66
N ILE A 244 -3.12 -20.34 -11.43
CA ILE A 244 -4.19 -19.95 -12.38
C ILE A 244 -5.35 -19.24 -11.67
N PRO A 245 -5.97 -19.78 -10.60
CA PRO A 245 -7.07 -19.06 -9.95
C PRO A 245 -6.61 -17.76 -9.27
N VAL A 246 -5.42 -17.74 -8.65
CA VAL A 246 -4.89 -16.54 -7.97
C VAL A 246 -4.61 -15.43 -8.98
N LEU A 247 -3.90 -15.72 -10.07
CA LEU A 247 -3.65 -14.77 -11.15
C LEU A 247 -4.93 -14.45 -11.92
N GLY A 248 -5.84 -15.42 -12.08
CA GLY A 248 -7.13 -15.22 -12.76
C GLY A 248 -8.00 -14.18 -12.07
N VAL A 249 -8.08 -14.20 -10.74
CA VAL A 249 -8.80 -13.17 -9.98
C VAL A 249 -8.09 -11.82 -10.13
N GLY A 250 -6.76 -11.76 -10.01
CA GLY A 250 -6.01 -10.52 -10.23
C GLY A 250 -6.17 -9.97 -11.64
N ALA A 251 -6.13 -10.84 -12.66
CA ALA A 251 -6.36 -10.46 -14.05
C ALA A 251 -7.79 -9.95 -14.27
N PHE A 252 -8.79 -10.60 -13.71
CA PHE A 252 -10.19 -10.14 -13.79
C PHE A 252 -10.36 -8.74 -13.23
N LEU A 253 -9.79 -8.46 -12.06
CA LEU A 253 -9.84 -7.13 -11.44
C LEU A 253 -9.07 -6.09 -12.24
N GLY A 254 -7.88 -6.43 -12.73
CA GLY A 254 -7.04 -5.54 -13.52
C GLY A 254 -7.63 -5.24 -14.91
N ILE A 255 -8.09 -6.25 -15.61
CA ILE A 255 -8.77 -6.09 -16.92
C ILE A 255 -10.07 -5.33 -16.74
N GLY A 256 -10.84 -5.64 -15.68
CA GLY A 256 -12.05 -4.93 -15.33
C GLY A 256 -11.82 -3.43 -15.10
N ASN A 257 -10.68 -3.08 -14.50
CA ASN A 257 -10.27 -1.70 -14.38
C ASN A 257 -9.89 -1.09 -15.75
N ALA A 258 -9.08 -1.78 -16.55
CA ALA A 258 -8.66 -1.29 -17.86
C ALA A 258 -9.85 -1.10 -18.84
N MET A 259 -10.91 -1.90 -18.69
CA MET A 259 -12.14 -1.80 -19.46
C MET A 259 -13.17 -0.82 -18.86
N GLY A 260 -12.89 -0.25 -17.68
CA GLY A 260 -13.69 0.81 -17.06
C GLY A 260 -14.90 0.34 -16.22
N PHE A 261 -15.16 -0.97 -16.06
CA PHE A 261 -16.26 -1.45 -15.22
C PHE A 261 -15.87 -1.64 -13.74
N ILE A 262 -14.58 -1.64 -13.42
CA ILE A 262 -14.07 -1.60 -12.04
C ILE A 262 -13.25 -0.34 -11.83
N ASN A 263 -13.60 0.48 -10.84
CA ASN A 263 -12.85 1.69 -10.55
C ASN A 263 -11.57 1.34 -9.77
N TYR A 264 -10.41 1.84 -10.25
CA TYR A 264 -9.12 1.65 -9.60
C TYR A 264 -9.11 2.13 -8.13
N THR A 265 -9.78 3.24 -7.85
CA THR A 265 -9.88 3.78 -6.49
C THR A 265 -10.53 2.79 -5.52
N VAL A 266 -11.50 2.00 -5.97
CA VAL A 266 -12.15 0.96 -5.16
C VAL A 266 -11.16 -0.17 -4.87
N ILE A 267 -10.41 -0.63 -5.90
CA ILE A 267 -9.37 -1.67 -5.71
C ILE A 267 -8.31 -1.18 -4.73
N TRP A 268 -7.85 0.07 -4.89
CA TRP A 268 -6.86 0.71 -4.02
C TRP A 268 -7.33 0.81 -2.57
N ARG A 269 -8.58 1.19 -2.34
CA ARG A 269 -9.16 1.32 -0.99
C ARG A 269 -9.30 -0.04 -0.31
N TYR A 270 -9.78 -1.06 -1.02
CA TYR A 270 -9.80 -2.43 -0.49
C TYR A 270 -8.40 -2.95 -0.17
N PHE A 271 -7.42 -2.72 -1.05
CA PHE A 271 -6.02 -3.03 -0.79
C PHE A 271 -5.56 -2.35 0.50
N SER A 272 -5.71 -1.04 0.59
CA SER A 272 -5.24 -0.26 1.74
C SER A 272 -5.90 -0.73 3.05
N TRP A 273 -7.22 -0.90 3.06
CA TRP A 273 -7.93 -1.37 4.25
C TRP A 273 -7.54 -2.80 4.67
N THR A 274 -7.48 -3.74 3.74
CA THR A 274 -7.07 -5.12 4.05
C THR A 274 -5.63 -5.19 4.54
N ASN A 275 -4.76 -4.35 4.01
CA ASN A 275 -3.38 -4.20 4.46
C ASN A 275 -3.32 -3.73 5.93
N GLN A 276 -4.05 -2.70 6.28
CA GLN A 276 -4.08 -2.17 7.64
C GLN A 276 -4.78 -3.10 8.63
N THR A 277 -5.81 -3.81 8.18
CA THR A 277 -6.46 -4.84 9.01
C THR A 277 -5.52 -5.99 9.33
N LEU A 278 -4.72 -6.44 8.35
CA LEU A 278 -3.69 -7.45 8.59
C LEU A 278 -2.59 -6.92 9.52
N ALA A 279 -2.15 -5.68 9.34
CA ALA A 279 -1.17 -5.04 10.23
C ALA A 279 -1.68 -5.00 11.68
N MET A 280 -2.93 -4.65 11.90
CA MET A 280 -3.59 -4.70 13.21
C MET A 280 -3.51 -6.10 13.83
N ILE A 281 -3.88 -7.13 13.09
CA ILE A 281 -3.85 -8.53 13.58
C ILE A 281 -2.42 -8.94 13.95
N VAL A 282 -1.45 -8.63 13.10
CA VAL A 282 -0.04 -8.98 13.33
C VAL A 282 0.54 -8.24 14.53
N LEU A 283 0.18 -6.97 14.73
CA LEU A 283 0.60 -6.20 15.90
C LEU A 283 0.06 -6.82 17.21
N TRP A 284 -1.19 -7.29 17.22
CA TRP A 284 -1.73 -8.01 18.38
C TRP A 284 -1.03 -9.36 18.61
N ALA A 285 -0.71 -10.09 17.55
CA ALA A 285 0.07 -11.32 17.65
C ALA A 285 1.49 -11.06 18.19
N ALA A 286 2.15 -10.01 17.68
CA ALA A 286 3.46 -9.58 18.18
C ALA A 286 3.41 -9.13 19.64
N SER A 287 2.33 -8.46 20.06
CA SER A 287 2.13 -8.08 21.46
C SER A 287 2.07 -9.30 22.38
N MET A 288 1.33 -10.33 21.97
CA MET A 288 1.24 -11.57 22.72
C MET A 288 2.59 -12.33 22.74
N TYR A 289 3.33 -12.31 21.64
CA TYR A 289 4.66 -12.88 21.56
C TYR A 289 5.63 -12.18 22.54
N LEU A 290 5.71 -10.85 22.48
CA LEU A 290 6.58 -10.06 23.37
C LEU A 290 6.20 -10.25 24.84
N PHE A 291 4.91 -10.38 25.16
CA PHE A 291 4.45 -10.69 26.50
C PHE A 291 4.98 -12.06 26.97
N LYS A 292 4.89 -13.10 26.15
CA LYS A 292 5.40 -14.45 26.46
C LYS A 292 6.92 -14.44 26.68
N GLU A 293 7.65 -13.67 25.87
CA GLU A 293 9.09 -13.47 25.99
C GLU A 293 9.50 -12.52 27.15
N LYS A 294 8.54 -12.07 27.97
CA LYS A 294 8.75 -11.13 29.10
C LYS A 294 9.42 -9.81 28.66
N LYS A 295 9.16 -9.40 27.42
CA LYS A 295 9.63 -8.13 26.84
C LYS A 295 8.54 -7.07 26.92
N ASN A 296 8.90 -5.81 26.63
CA ASN A 296 7.94 -4.70 26.62
C ASN A 296 6.97 -4.84 25.44
N TYR A 297 5.81 -5.38 25.70
CA TYR A 297 4.75 -5.57 24.69
C TYR A 297 3.99 -4.29 24.34
N TRP A 298 4.11 -3.23 25.13
CA TRP A 298 3.44 -1.96 24.83
C TRP A 298 3.91 -1.31 23.54
N ILE A 299 5.13 -1.59 23.11
CA ILE A 299 5.69 -1.12 21.83
C ILE A 299 4.79 -1.53 20.64
N THR A 300 4.15 -2.68 20.72
CA THR A 300 3.25 -3.19 19.68
C THR A 300 1.77 -3.07 20.06
N ALA A 301 1.43 -3.14 21.36
CA ALA A 301 0.03 -3.07 21.80
C ALA A 301 -0.59 -1.68 21.63
N VAL A 302 0.17 -0.60 21.82
CA VAL A 302 -0.30 0.76 21.57
C VAL A 302 -0.65 0.98 20.10
N PRO A 303 0.26 0.74 19.13
CA PRO A 303 -0.10 0.84 17.72
C PRO A 303 -1.16 -0.18 17.29
N ALA A 304 -1.23 -1.38 17.89
CA ALA A 304 -2.31 -2.33 17.64
C ALA A 304 -3.68 -1.78 18.02
N THR A 305 -3.78 -1.12 19.18
CA THR A 305 -5.01 -0.47 19.64
C THR A 305 -5.43 0.66 18.69
N PHE A 306 -4.48 1.51 18.31
CA PHE A 306 -4.69 2.58 17.35
C PHE A 306 -5.20 2.04 16.01
N MET A 307 -4.53 1.02 15.45
CA MET A 307 -4.92 0.41 14.19
C MET A 307 -6.26 -0.33 14.28
N SER A 308 -6.64 -0.82 15.45
CA SER A 308 -7.99 -1.37 15.68
C SER A 308 -9.06 -0.30 15.51
N ALA A 309 -8.85 0.89 16.10
CA ALA A 309 -9.76 2.01 15.92
C ALA A 309 -9.84 2.44 14.44
N VAL A 310 -8.69 2.61 13.78
CA VAL A 310 -8.61 3.03 12.38
C VAL A 310 -9.31 2.05 11.45
N SER A 311 -8.99 0.76 11.54
CA SER A 311 -9.51 -0.27 10.63
C SER A 311 -11.02 -0.48 10.80
N CYS A 312 -11.51 -0.50 12.06
CA CYS A 312 -12.93 -0.62 12.35
C CYS A 312 -13.72 0.62 11.91
N THR A 313 -13.22 1.82 12.23
CA THR A 313 -13.88 3.06 11.78
C THR A 313 -13.98 3.13 10.26
N TYR A 314 -12.91 2.76 9.56
CA TYR A 314 -12.94 2.73 8.10
C TYR A 314 -13.99 1.74 7.57
N PHE A 315 -14.02 0.53 8.11
CA PHE A 315 -15.00 -0.49 7.71
C PHE A 315 -16.44 0.00 7.85
N VAL A 316 -16.72 0.73 8.93
CA VAL A 316 -18.07 1.28 9.18
C VAL A 316 -18.37 2.46 8.25
N LEU A 317 -17.37 3.33 7.97
CA LEU A 317 -17.58 4.61 7.31
C LEU A 317 -17.42 4.58 5.79
N ALA A 318 -16.58 3.66 5.27
CA ALA A 318 -16.23 3.63 3.85
C ALA A 318 -17.41 3.22 2.97
N PRO A 319 -17.68 3.97 1.86
CA PRO A 319 -18.78 3.67 0.94
C PRO A 319 -18.73 2.28 0.34
N GLU A 320 -17.54 1.74 0.13
CA GLU A 320 -17.30 0.39 -0.37
C GLU A 320 -17.52 -0.73 0.66
N CYS A 321 -17.69 -0.37 1.94
CA CYS A 321 -17.99 -1.28 3.05
C CYS A 321 -19.40 -1.02 3.60
N LEU A 322 -19.54 -0.83 4.91
CA LEU A 322 -20.84 -0.56 5.54
C LEU A 322 -21.33 0.89 5.36
N GLY A 323 -20.48 1.78 4.87
CA GLY A 323 -20.80 3.20 4.73
C GLY A 323 -22.02 3.49 3.84
N LYS A 324 -22.35 2.61 2.89
CA LYS A 324 -23.59 2.73 2.11
C LYS A 324 -24.85 2.72 2.96
N MET A 325 -24.83 2.05 4.11
CA MET A 325 -25.98 1.92 5.01
C MET A 325 -26.04 3.06 6.03
N ILE A 326 -24.94 3.77 6.27
CA ILE A 326 -24.77 4.69 7.40
C ILE A 326 -24.66 6.13 6.94
N ASN A 327 -23.96 6.37 5.81
CA ASN A 327 -23.73 7.70 5.26
C ASN A 327 -24.97 8.25 4.55
N THR A 328 -25.02 9.57 4.40
CA THR A 328 -26.10 10.25 3.68
C THR A 328 -25.80 10.32 2.20
N TYR A 329 -26.76 9.88 1.39
CA TYR A 329 -26.70 9.91 -0.07
C TYR A 329 -27.85 10.73 -0.63
N ALA A 330 -27.60 11.53 -1.68
CA ALA A 330 -28.60 12.19 -2.50
C ALA A 330 -28.30 11.87 -3.98
N ASP A 331 -29.31 11.48 -4.74
CA ASP A 331 -29.21 11.08 -6.16
C ASP A 331 -28.09 10.05 -6.43
N GLY A 332 -27.90 9.09 -5.49
CA GLY A 332 -26.87 8.06 -5.58
C GLY A 332 -25.44 8.55 -5.32
N LYS A 333 -25.26 9.83 -5.01
CA LYS A 333 -23.95 10.41 -4.67
C LYS A 333 -23.82 10.58 -3.14
N LEU A 334 -22.62 10.33 -2.63
CA LEU A 334 -22.31 10.56 -1.22
C LEU A 334 -22.31 12.06 -0.93
N VAL A 335 -23.16 12.48 0.00
CA VAL A 335 -23.28 13.89 0.44
C VAL A 335 -22.53 14.11 1.74
N ALA A 336 -22.70 13.22 2.71
CA ALA A 336 -22.06 13.37 4.02
C ALA A 336 -21.68 12.02 4.63
N TYR A 337 -20.55 11.99 5.32
CA TYR A 337 -20.10 10.87 6.13
C TYR A 337 -20.73 10.93 7.52
N ASN A 338 -21.29 9.83 8.00
CA ASN A 338 -21.83 9.75 9.35
C ASN A 338 -20.75 9.38 10.38
N THR A 339 -19.90 10.35 10.68
CA THR A 339 -18.80 10.19 11.64
C THR A 339 -19.30 10.00 13.08
N ALA A 340 -20.48 10.54 13.40
CA ALA A 340 -21.07 10.43 14.73
C ALA A 340 -21.40 8.97 15.12
N VAL A 341 -21.69 8.11 14.15
CA VAL A 341 -21.88 6.67 14.37
C VAL A 341 -20.57 5.90 14.27
N ALA A 342 -19.76 6.19 13.26
CA ALA A 342 -18.57 5.39 12.97
C ALA A 342 -17.44 5.56 13.99
N TYR A 343 -17.22 6.78 14.50
CA TYR A 343 -16.14 7.03 15.45
C TYR A 343 -16.33 6.32 16.80
N PRO A 344 -17.50 6.39 17.45
CA PRO A 344 -17.72 5.62 18.66
C PRO A 344 -17.57 4.11 18.48
N ILE A 345 -18.05 3.56 17.36
CA ILE A 345 -17.93 2.12 17.07
C ILE A 345 -16.44 1.73 16.95
N GLY A 346 -15.63 2.51 16.25
CA GLY A 346 -14.20 2.25 16.13
C GLY A 346 -13.47 2.34 17.47
N ILE A 347 -13.79 3.31 18.30
CA ILE A 347 -13.22 3.47 19.65
C ILE A 347 -13.61 2.30 20.55
N ILE A 348 -14.89 1.93 20.58
CA ILE A 348 -15.39 0.79 21.37
C ILE A 348 -14.69 -0.50 20.95
N PHE A 349 -14.53 -0.73 19.64
CA PHE A 349 -13.83 -1.89 19.13
C PHE A 349 -12.36 -1.91 19.59
N ALA A 350 -11.65 -0.78 19.54
CA ALA A 350 -10.26 -0.68 19.99
C ALA A 350 -10.12 -0.95 21.49
N ILE A 351 -11.03 -0.41 22.31
CA ILE A 351 -11.07 -0.67 23.75
C ILE A 351 -11.36 -2.14 24.04
N ALA A 352 -12.29 -2.75 23.31
CA ALA A 352 -12.60 -4.17 23.43
C ALA A 352 -11.40 -5.05 23.10
N MET A 353 -10.68 -4.76 22.02
CA MET A 353 -9.47 -5.48 21.63
C MET A 353 -8.37 -5.36 22.69
N LEU A 354 -8.15 -4.17 23.24
CA LEU A 354 -7.20 -3.94 24.33
C LEU A 354 -7.61 -4.70 25.59
N ALA A 355 -8.87 -4.67 25.96
CA ALA A 355 -9.39 -5.40 27.12
C ALA A 355 -9.22 -6.92 26.97
N LEU A 356 -9.53 -7.45 25.77
CA LEU A 356 -9.31 -8.86 25.45
C LEU A 356 -7.82 -9.25 25.55
N PHE A 357 -6.92 -8.41 25.06
CA PHE A 357 -5.48 -8.63 25.19
C PHE A 357 -5.05 -8.66 26.66
N ILE A 358 -5.46 -7.66 27.47
CA ILE A 358 -5.14 -7.61 28.91
C ILE A 358 -5.72 -8.83 29.65
N HIS A 359 -6.94 -9.25 29.31
CA HIS A 359 -7.54 -10.45 29.88
C HIS A 359 -6.73 -11.72 29.54
N ALA A 360 -6.33 -11.87 28.27
CA ALA A 360 -5.53 -13.00 27.81
C ALA A 360 -4.16 -13.06 28.52
N THR A 361 -3.50 -11.91 28.71
CA THR A 361 -2.22 -11.84 29.44
C THR A 361 -2.36 -12.24 30.91
N LYS A 362 -3.40 -11.75 31.60
CA LYS A 362 -3.69 -12.14 33.00
C LYS A 362 -3.98 -13.63 33.12
N LYS A 363 -4.81 -14.19 32.25
CA LYS A 363 -5.13 -15.64 32.22
C LYS A 363 -3.87 -16.49 32.02
N HIS A 364 -3.01 -16.11 31.08
CA HIS A 364 -1.75 -16.81 30.82
C HIS A 364 -0.83 -16.78 32.06
N THR A 365 -0.70 -15.62 32.73
CA THR A 365 0.10 -15.47 33.95
C THR A 365 -0.46 -16.33 35.10
N ALA A 366 -1.78 -16.42 35.25
CA ALA A 366 -2.40 -17.26 36.27
C ALA A 366 -2.15 -18.76 36.01
N SER A 367 -2.25 -19.19 34.74
CA SER A 367 -1.97 -20.58 34.36
C SER A 367 -0.52 -21.03 34.50
N GLN A 368 0.44 -20.09 34.54
CA GLN A 368 1.85 -20.39 34.80
C GLN A 368 2.19 -20.47 36.28
N LYS A 369 1.32 -19.97 37.16
CA LYS A 369 1.49 -19.99 38.63
C LYS A 369 0.77 -21.17 39.29
N ALA A 370 -0.17 -21.78 38.59
CA ALA A 370 -0.87 -23.01 38.99
C ALA A 370 -0.13 -24.25 38.50
#